data_6052adda7c6a2d8176759911fef826a2
#
_entry.id   6052adda7c6a2d8176759911fef826a2
#
_cell.length_a   1.000
_cell.length_b   1.000
_cell.length_c   1.000
_cell.angle_alpha   90.00
_cell.angle_beta   90.00
_cell.angle_gamma   90.00
#
_symmetry.space_group_name_H-M   'P 1'
#
loop_
_entity.id
_entity.type
_entity.pdbx_description
1 polymer ?
#
loop_
_entity_poly.entity_id
_entity_poly.type
_entity_poly.pdbx_seq_one_letter_code
_entity_poly.pdbx_strand_id
1 'polypeptide(L)'
;MAVAIITVQMCIPPPVEEEGPALTEEELRRRQRECDIALSNAWEYYKNREFEASVRNYHKLVYLGCGGDQAESVYLYFGRAYIELGYLDSAVWAFKQGLRYIPEDKNLLEIIAYALGRQGNITEQIYYYERYIEVDPTNSEIFATLTDLLKQEGRYDDLIVNLQKWLELEPNNPRAQTDLIAAYEMAGKDPLAFMRQRWEDNPSNAQWGIDYARKLVENLDYAMAYRVLEGVIQRTPTARGAYELLANAALDEGDVDRAISALERLFELNRTDEKTALELSRAYLRKEDYPQALAWAETALGVATNGGEALYVRAEVYYNAADDCMSRSESGAPNFQDKLVFQMAYEDYKAAVEKGYRRARTRADFLEKNLIPTKGDWFLQQADIRVFKPQGECYSWITRTVRRP
;
A
#
# COMPACT_ATOMS: atom_id res chain seq x y z
N MET A 1 45.95 25.39 -33.33
CA MET A 1 46.56 24.07 -33.62
C MET A 1 46.17 23.13 -32.51
N ALA A 2 45.18 22.27 -32.77
CA ALA A 2 44.76 21.25 -31.82
C ALA A 2 45.39 19.93 -32.24
N VAL A 3 46.19 19.36 -31.34
CA VAL A 3 46.85 18.06 -31.56
C VAL A 3 45.89 16.99 -31.11
N ALA A 4 45.37 16.22 -32.07
CA ALA A 4 44.57 15.04 -31.80
C ALA A 4 45.51 13.87 -31.43
N ILE A 5 45.45 13.42 -30.18
CA ILE A 5 46.13 12.21 -29.74
C ILE A 5 45.22 11.02 -30.15
N ILE A 6 45.66 10.30 -31.18
CA ILE A 6 45.06 9.03 -31.59
C ILE A 6 45.67 7.94 -30.68
N THR A 7 44.89 7.46 -29.71
CA THR A 7 45.23 6.25 -28.95
C THR A 7 44.98 5.03 -29.83
N VAL A 8 46.02 4.45 -30.36
CA VAL A 8 45.98 3.12 -31.01
C VAL A 8 45.78 2.08 -29.92
N GLN A 9 44.53 1.55 -29.82
CA GLN A 9 44.23 0.38 -29.03
C GLN A 9 44.85 -0.83 -29.73
N MET A 10 46.02 -1.28 -29.24
CA MET A 10 46.60 -2.56 -29.66
C MET A 10 45.64 -3.68 -29.21
N CYS A 11 44.93 -4.30 -30.15
CA CYS A 11 44.33 -5.61 -29.96
C CYS A 11 45.45 -6.61 -29.69
N ILE A 12 45.68 -6.98 -28.43
CA ILE A 12 46.48 -8.14 -28.08
C ILE A 12 45.63 -9.34 -28.45
N PRO A 13 46.01 -10.18 -29.42
CA PRO A 13 45.32 -11.43 -29.68
C PRO A 13 45.33 -12.29 -28.42
N PRO A 14 44.26 -13.07 -28.13
CA PRO A 14 44.30 -13.99 -27.01
C PRO A 14 45.51 -14.92 -27.16
N PRO A 15 46.14 -15.33 -26.03
CA PRO A 15 47.28 -16.25 -26.09
C PRO A 15 46.82 -17.49 -26.88
N VAL A 16 47.54 -17.79 -27.96
CA VAL A 16 47.37 -19.05 -28.68
C VAL A 16 47.80 -20.12 -27.68
N GLU A 17 46.80 -20.90 -27.15
CA GLU A 17 47.10 -22.14 -26.45
C GLU A 17 47.90 -22.99 -27.48
N GLU A 18 49.15 -23.24 -27.21
CA GLU A 18 49.95 -24.19 -27.99
C GLU A 18 49.20 -25.53 -27.86
N GLU A 19 48.51 -25.95 -28.93
CA GLU A 19 47.95 -27.28 -29.02
C GLU A 19 49.13 -28.28 -28.90
N GLY A 20 49.19 -28.92 -27.75
CA GLY A 20 50.12 -30.03 -27.56
C GLY A 20 49.88 -31.12 -28.64
N PRO A 21 50.83 -32.04 -28.86
CA PRO A 21 50.72 -33.03 -29.92
C PRO A 21 49.34 -33.73 -29.82
N ALA A 22 48.65 -33.83 -30.96
CA ALA A 22 47.33 -34.45 -31.03
C ALA A 22 47.40 -35.88 -30.46
N LEU A 23 46.52 -36.16 -29.50
CA LEU A 23 46.41 -37.48 -28.87
C LEU A 23 46.12 -38.55 -29.93
N THR A 24 46.76 -39.73 -29.81
CA THR A 24 46.46 -40.89 -30.65
C THR A 24 45.05 -41.39 -30.38
N GLU A 25 44.49 -42.12 -31.34
CA GLU A 25 43.16 -42.75 -31.15
C GLU A 25 43.08 -43.66 -29.90
N GLU A 26 44.16 -44.36 -29.59
CA GLU A 26 44.24 -45.21 -28.42
C GLU A 26 44.24 -44.40 -27.11
N GLU A 27 44.95 -43.30 -27.07
CA GLU A 27 44.96 -42.35 -25.94
C GLU A 27 43.61 -41.67 -25.75
N LEU A 28 42.94 -41.31 -26.84
CA LEU A 28 41.57 -40.76 -26.79
C LEU A 28 40.60 -41.78 -26.24
N ARG A 29 40.63 -43.04 -26.72
CA ARG A 29 39.76 -44.15 -26.21
C ARG A 29 40.07 -44.48 -24.75
N ARG A 30 41.32 -44.43 -24.31
CA ARG A 30 41.69 -44.63 -22.91
C ARG A 30 41.13 -43.49 -22.04
N ARG A 31 41.34 -42.25 -22.46
CA ARG A 31 40.84 -41.04 -21.79
C ARG A 31 39.33 -41.09 -21.67
N GLN A 32 38.59 -41.44 -22.73
CA GLN A 32 37.14 -41.58 -22.70
C GLN A 32 36.68 -42.63 -21.67
N ARG A 33 37.31 -43.83 -21.63
CA ARG A 33 36.99 -44.82 -20.60
C ARG A 33 37.25 -44.32 -19.18
N GLU A 34 38.31 -43.57 -18.95
CA GLU A 34 38.60 -42.96 -17.64
C GLU A 34 37.58 -41.90 -17.26
N CYS A 35 37.08 -41.15 -18.23
CA CYS A 35 36.01 -40.19 -18.03
C CYS A 35 34.67 -40.87 -17.65
N ASP A 36 34.30 -41.91 -18.37
CA ASP A 36 33.07 -42.68 -18.11
C ASP A 36 33.09 -43.33 -16.71
N ILE A 37 34.24 -43.86 -16.30
CA ILE A 37 34.44 -44.42 -14.95
C ILE A 37 34.37 -43.32 -13.90
N ALA A 38 35.03 -42.18 -14.13
CA ALA A 38 35.02 -41.08 -13.18
C ALA A 38 33.61 -40.51 -13.00
N LEU A 39 32.86 -40.34 -14.10
CA LEU A 39 31.48 -39.85 -14.07
C LEU A 39 30.54 -40.83 -13.32
N SER A 40 30.62 -42.12 -13.68
CA SER A 40 29.80 -43.13 -13.00
C SER A 40 30.08 -43.21 -11.49
N ASN A 41 31.37 -43.20 -11.12
CA ASN A 41 31.76 -43.16 -9.69
C ASN A 41 31.32 -41.91 -8.99
N ALA A 42 31.50 -40.74 -9.62
CA ALA A 42 31.09 -39.44 -9.02
C ALA A 42 29.60 -39.44 -8.68
N TRP A 43 28.77 -39.94 -9.62
CA TRP A 43 27.34 -40.06 -9.45
C TRP A 43 26.94 -41.07 -8.38
N GLU A 44 27.54 -42.28 -8.39
CA GLU A 44 27.26 -43.31 -7.37
C GLU A 44 27.61 -42.83 -5.96
N TYR A 45 28.79 -42.19 -5.76
CA TYR A 45 29.16 -41.61 -4.48
C TYR A 45 28.21 -40.47 -4.06
N TYR A 46 27.76 -39.66 -5.01
CA TYR A 46 26.78 -38.60 -4.71
C TYR A 46 25.46 -39.19 -4.19
N LYS A 47 24.92 -40.19 -4.85
CA LYS A 47 23.67 -40.88 -4.43
C LYS A 47 23.82 -41.51 -3.04
N ASN A 48 24.99 -42.07 -2.76
CA ASN A 48 25.29 -42.71 -1.46
C ASN A 48 25.65 -41.67 -0.36
N ARG A 49 25.60 -40.36 -0.67
CA ARG A 49 26.00 -39.26 0.21
C ARG A 49 27.46 -39.29 0.66
N GLU A 50 28.33 -39.90 -0.13
CA GLU A 50 29.78 -39.92 0.04
C GLU A 50 30.39 -38.73 -0.72
N PHE A 51 30.05 -37.50 -0.26
CA PHE A 51 30.28 -36.28 -1.02
C PHE A 51 31.76 -35.98 -1.28
N GLU A 52 32.66 -36.29 -0.34
CA GLU A 52 34.10 -36.13 -0.57
C GLU A 52 34.63 -37.07 -1.69
N ALA A 53 34.13 -38.31 -1.75
CA ALA A 53 34.49 -39.21 -2.82
C ALA A 53 33.89 -38.79 -4.15
N SER A 54 32.68 -38.29 -4.14
CA SER A 54 32.01 -37.70 -5.31
C SER A 54 32.81 -36.52 -5.86
N VAL A 55 33.16 -35.56 -5.02
CA VAL A 55 33.96 -34.38 -5.37
C VAL A 55 35.31 -34.76 -6.00
N ARG A 56 36.05 -35.77 -5.43
CA ARG A 56 37.29 -36.25 -5.99
C ARG A 56 37.12 -36.77 -7.41
N ASN A 57 36.05 -37.48 -7.68
CA ASN A 57 35.79 -38.04 -9.01
C ASN A 57 35.36 -36.99 -10.01
N TYR A 58 34.57 -35.98 -9.59
CA TYR A 58 34.27 -34.81 -10.45
C TYR A 58 35.53 -34.03 -10.78
N HIS A 59 36.44 -33.79 -9.80
CA HIS A 59 37.75 -33.16 -10.09
C HIS A 59 38.56 -33.95 -11.13
N LYS A 60 38.58 -35.31 -11.00
CA LYS A 60 39.25 -36.15 -11.98
C LYS A 60 38.66 -35.98 -13.37
N LEU A 61 37.32 -35.94 -13.47
CA LEU A 61 36.60 -35.72 -14.72
C LEU A 61 36.96 -34.36 -15.37
N VAL A 62 36.98 -33.28 -14.59
CA VAL A 62 37.36 -31.94 -15.06
C VAL A 62 38.81 -31.92 -15.49
N TYR A 63 39.70 -32.52 -14.69
CA TYR A 63 41.14 -32.62 -15.03
C TYR A 63 41.37 -33.37 -16.34
N LEU A 64 40.63 -34.43 -16.61
CA LEU A 64 40.68 -35.16 -17.88
C LEU A 64 40.07 -34.36 -19.05
N GLY A 65 39.45 -33.22 -18.80
CA GLY A 65 38.83 -32.37 -19.81
C GLY A 65 37.48 -32.89 -20.36
N CYS A 66 36.81 -33.75 -19.61
CA CYS A 66 35.56 -34.42 -20.05
C CYS A 66 34.30 -33.76 -19.45
N GLY A 67 34.45 -32.64 -18.77
CA GLY A 67 33.30 -31.97 -18.12
C GLY A 67 32.34 -31.30 -19.10
N GLY A 68 32.75 -31.02 -20.34
CA GLY A 68 31.97 -30.25 -21.30
C GLY A 68 30.81 -31.04 -21.93
N ASP A 69 31.02 -32.32 -22.27
CA ASP A 69 30.03 -33.15 -23.01
C ASP A 69 28.74 -33.38 -22.24
N GLN A 70 28.79 -33.33 -20.90
CA GLN A 70 27.65 -33.52 -20.00
C GLN A 70 27.61 -32.43 -18.94
N ALA A 71 27.92 -31.21 -19.34
CA ALA A 71 28.12 -30.04 -18.43
C ALA A 71 26.93 -29.83 -17.49
N GLU A 72 25.71 -30.00 -17.96
CA GLU A 72 24.49 -29.82 -17.16
C GLU A 72 24.50 -30.72 -15.91
N SER A 73 24.74 -32.02 -16.07
CA SER A 73 24.74 -32.95 -14.94
C SER A 73 26.04 -32.90 -14.14
N VAL A 74 27.19 -32.80 -14.79
CA VAL A 74 28.49 -32.81 -14.12
C VAL A 74 28.63 -31.64 -13.15
N TYR A 75 28.48 -30.41 -13.62
CA TYR A 75 28.71 -29.22 -12.79
C TYR A 75 27.59 -28.98 -11.80
N LEU A 76 26.36 -29.39 -12.11
CA LEU A 76 25.24 -29.30 -11.16
C LEU A 76 25.49 -30.19 -9.93
N TYR A 77 25.82 -31.47 -10.11
CA TYR A 77 26.05 -32.38 -8.98
C TYR A 77 27.40 -32.16 -8.30
N PHE A 78 28.41 -31.73 -9.06
CA PHE A 78 29.69 -31.32 -8.48
C PHE A 78 29.52 -30.18 -7.47
N GLY A 79 28.82 -29.09 -7.87
CA GLY A 79 28.56 -27.99 -6.99
C GLY A 79 27.63 -28.35 -5.82
N ARG A 80 26.61 -29.18 -6.07
CA ARG A 80 25.74 -29.69 -4.99
C ARG A 80 26.50 -30.53 -3.96
N ALA A 81 27.45 -31.36 -4.39
CA ALA A 81 28.29 -32.10 -3.46
C ALA A 81 29.11 -31.17 -2.56
N TYR A 82 29.62 -30.05 -3.11
CA TYR A 82 30.28 -29.03 -2.32
C TYR A 82 29.34 -28.30 -1.34
N ILE A 83 28.10 -28.04 -1.73
CA ILE A 83 27.08 -27.46 -0.81
C ILE A 83 26.84 -28.38 0.38
N GLU A 84 26.72 -29.68 0.13
CA GLU A 84 26.52 -30.67 1.21
C GLU A 84 27.70 -30.77 2.17
N LEU A 85 28.91 -30.48 1.69
CA LEU A 85 30.14 -30.41 2.48
C LEU A 85 30.32 -29.05 3.18
N GLY A 86 29.47 -28.06 2.88
CA GLY A 86 29.57 -26.69 3.41
C GLY A 86 30.59 -25.82 2.71
N TYR A 87 31.19 -26.25 1.59
CA TYR A 87 32.22 -25.52 0.83
C TYR A 87 31.56 -24.63 -0.24
N LEU A 88 30.90 -23.55 0.18
CA LEU A 88 30.09 -22.71 -0.70
C LEU A 88 30.92 -22.05 -1.81
N ASP A 89 32.16 -21.59 -1.52
CA ASP A 89 33.04 -21.00 -2.54
C ASP A 89 33.36 -21.98 -3.66
N SER A 90 33.67 -23.23 -3.28
CA SER A 90 33.94 -24.30 -4.24
C SER A 90 32.70 -24.69 -5.05
N ALA A 91 31.52 -24.64 -4.42
CA ALA A 91 30.25 -24.87 -5.09
C ALA A 91 29.99 -23.81 -6.17
N VAL A 92 30.12 -22.53 -5.82
CA VAL A 92 29.97 -21.40 -6.75
C VAL A 92 30.98 -21.52 -7.89
N TRP A 93 32.25 -21.85 -7.58
CA TRP A 93 33.24 -22.08 -8.61
C TRP A 93 32.83 -23.20 -9.57
N ALA A 94 32.39 -24.36 -9.07
CA ALA A 94 31.97 -25.48 -9.90
C ALA A 94 30.80 -25.10 -10.82
N PHE A 95 29.78 -24.44 -10.29
CA PHE A 95 28.66 -24.00 -11.09
C PHE A 95 29.07 -22.96 -12.16
N LYS A 96 29.94 -22.01 -11.80
CA LYS A 96 30.51 -21.04 -12.76
C LYS A 96 31.29 -21.73 -13.88
N GLN A 97 32.01 -22.84 -13.60
CA GLN A 97 32.63 -23.64 -14.67
C GLN A 97 31.57 -24.26 -15.60
N GLY A 98 30.46 -24.75 -15.06
CA GLY A 98 29.35 -25.28 -15.87
C GLY A 98 28.79 -24.21 -16.82
N LEU A 99 28.55 -23.00 -16.33
CA LEU A 99 28.02 -21.89 -17.14
C LEU A 99 29.00 -21.44 -18.27
N ARG A 100 30.28 -21.84 -18.26
CA ARG A 100 31.18 -21.59 -19.41
C ARG A 100 30.83 -22.48 -20.59
N TYR A 101 30.25 -23.66 -20.36
CA TYR A 101 29.80 -24.60 -21.39
C TYR A 101 28.33 -24.37 -21.76
N ILE A 102 27.51 -24.09 -20.81
CA ILE A 102 26.04 -23.91 -20.94
C ILE A 102 25.59 -22.60 -20.27
N PRO A 103 25.84 -21.43 -20.90
CA PRO A 103 25.65 -20.11 -20.26
C PRO A 103 24.22 -19.78 -19.83
N GLU A 104 23.25 -20.43 -20.47
CA GLU A 104 21.80 -20.18 -20.27
C GLU A 104 21.12 -21.32 -19.49
N ASP A 105 21.89 -22.18 -18.81
CA ASP A 105 21.29 -23.24 -18.00
C ASP A 105 20.63 -22.67 -16.74
N LYS A 106 19.30 -22.71 -16.70
CA LYS A 106 18.53 -22.11 -15.62
C LYS A 106 18.77 -22.79 -14.26
N ASN A 107 19.04 -24.12 -14.24
CA ASN A 107 19.32 -24.82 -12.99
C ASN A 107 20.64 -24.37 -12.37
N LEU A 108 21.65 -24.15 -13.19
CA LEU A 108 22.92 -23.61 -12.74
C LEU A 108 22.79 -22.14 -12.28
N LEU A 109 22.03 -21.33 -13.01
CA LEU A 109 21.79 -19.93 -12.63
C LEU A 109 21.08 -19.82 -11.29
N GLU A 110 20.06 -20.63 -11.07
CA GLU A 110 19.29 -20.66 -9.82
C GLU A 110 20.14 -21.14 -8.63
N ILE A 111 20.85 -22.27 -8.80
CA ILE A 111 21.63 -22.83 -7.70
C ILE A 111 22.84 -21.96 -7.32
N ILE A 112 23.44 -21.23 -8.29
CA ILE A 112 24.49 -20.25 -7.99
C ILE A 112 23.91 -19.13 -7.14
N ALA A 113 22.78 -18.57 -7.54
CA ALA A 113 22.10 -17.51 -6.77
C ALA A 113 21.79 -18.00 -5.34
N TYR A 114 21.29 -19.22 -5.19
CA TYR A 114 21.07 -19.82 -3.87
C TYR A 114 22.38 -19.93 -3.04
N ALA A 115 23.44 -20.45 -3.63
CA ALA A 115 24.73 -20.60 -2.94
C ALA A 115 25.33 -19.25 -2.52
N LEU A 116 25.24 -18.23 -3.39
CA LEU A 116 25.67 -16.86 -3.11
C LEU A 116 24.84 -16.21 -1.99
N GLY A 117 23.54 -16.45 -1.96
CA GLY A 117 22.67 -16.01 -0.86
C GLY A 117 23.08 -16.60 0.48
N ARG A 118 23.47 -17.89 0.49
CA ARG A 118 24.03 -18.53 1.70
C ARG A 118 25.39 -18.00 2.14
N GLN A 119 26.16 -17.41 1.21
CA GLN A 119 27.40 -16.69 1.52
C GLN A 119 27.14 -15.25 1.99
N GLY A 120 25.91 -14.72 1.84
CA GLY A 120 25.59 -13.32 2.08
C GLY A 120 26.05 -12.38 0.95
N ASN A 121 26.42 -12.91 -0.21
CA ASN A 121 26.82 -12.13 -1.38
C ASN A 121 25.57 -11.75 -2.21
N ILE A 122 24.79 -10.80 -1.66
CA ILE A 122 23.50 -10.39 -2.23
C ILE A 122 23.67 -9.79 -3.63
N THR A 123 24.73 -9.03 -3.87
CA THR A 123 24.97 -8.37 -5.17
C THR A 123 25.12 -9.40 -6.30
N GLU A 124 25.94 -10.44 -6.11
CA GLU A 124 26.06 -11.50 -7.11
C GLU A 124 24.83 -12.38 -7.18
N GLN A 125 24.13 -12.59 -6.06
CA GLN A 125 22.86 -13.32 -6.02
C GLN A 125 21.83 -12.65 -6.94
N ILE A 126 21.65 -11.34 -6.82
CA ILE A 126 20.79 -10.53 -7.70
C ILE A 126 21.19 -10.72 -9.17
N TYR A 127 22.47 -10.58 -9.49
CA TYR A 127 22.97 -10.73 -10.86
C TYR A 127 22.58 -12.08 -11.48
N TYR A 128 22.68 -13.19 -10.74
CA TYR A 128 22.33 -14.50 -11.27
C TYR A 128 20.81 -14.73 -11.38
N TYR A 129 20.00 -14.14 -10.51
CA TYR A 129 18.56 -14.15 -10.68
C TYR A 129 18.09 -13.27 -11.84
N GLU A 130 18.73 -12.10 -12.07
CA GLU A 130 18.46 -11.27 -13.25
C GLU A 130 18.74 -12.08 -14.54
N ARG A 131 19.87 -12.78 -14.61
CA ARG A 131 20.19 -13.70 -15.74
C ARG A 131 19.18 -14.86 -15.85
N TYR A 132 18.72 -15.41 -14.74
CA TYR A 132 17.70 -16.45 -14.77
C TYR A 132 16.43 -15.97 -15.46
N ILE A 133 15.95 -14.78 -15.10
CA ILE A 133 14.72 -14.19 -15.68
C ILE A 133 14.89 -13.92 -17.18
N GLU A 134 16.10 -13.61 -17.66
CA GLU A 134 16.37 -13.46 -19.09
C GLU A 134 16.21 -14.79 -19.84
N VAL A 135 16.53 -15.92 -19.22
CA VAL A 135 16.41 -17.26 -19.79
C VAL A 135 15.00 -17.83 -19.63
N ASP A 136 14.42 -17.71 -18.45
CA ASP A 136 13.08 -18.20 -18.12
C ASP A 136 12.24 -17.10 -17.45
N PRO A 137 11.59 -16.26 -18.26
CA PRO A 137 10.74 -15.18 -17.72
C PRO A 137 9.40 -15.66 -17.19
N THR A 138 9.15 -16.98 -17.10
CA THR A 138 7.86 -17.53 -16.66
C THR A 138 7.83 -17.92 -15.19
N ASN A 139 8.94 -17.85 -14.48
CA ASN A 139 9.04 -18.28 -13.09
C ASN A 139 8.73 -17.11 -12.12
N SER A 140 7.49 -17.05 -11.69
CA SER A 140 6.96 -16.04 -10.74
C SER A 140 7.68 -16.03 -9.38
N GLU A 141 8.19 -17.18 -8.90
CA GLU A 141 8.89 -17.29 -7.62
C GLU A 141 10.24 -16.57 -7.65
N ILE A 142 10.93 -16.60 -8.79
CA ILE A 142 12.19 -15.88 -8.97
C ILE A 142 11.95 -14.37 -9.00
N PHE A 143 10.88 -13.89 -9.66
CA PHE A 143 10.50 -12.48 -9.60
C PHE A 143 10.22 -12.03 -8.16
N ALA A 144 9.51 -12.84 -7.38
CA ALA A 144 9.23 -12.54 -5.99
C ALA A 144 10.51 -12.46 -5.14
N THR A 145 11.41 -13.42 -5.32
CA THR A 145 12.70 -13.47 -4.61
C THR A 145 13.58 -12.27 -4.95
N LEU A 146 13.68 -11.96 -6.25
CA LEU A 146 14.45 -10.80 -6.73
C LEU A 146 13.85 -9.48 -6.22
N THR A 147 12.52 -9.37 -6.15
CA THR A 147 11.83 -8.23 -5.54
C THR A 147 12.29 -7.99 -4.10
N ASP A 148 12.35 -9.04 -3.28
CA ASP A 148 12.76 -8.91 -1.87
C ASP A 148 14.23 -8.52 -1.74
N LEU A 149 15.10 -9.09 -2.56
CA LEU A 149 16.53 -8.76 -2.57
C LEU A 149 16.78 -7.31 -3.02
N LEU A 150 16.11 -6.85 -4.08
CA LEU A 150 16.23 -5.47 -4.57
C LEU A 150 15.71 -4.45 -3.57
N LYS A 151 14.63 -4.77 -2.83
CA LYS A 151 14.15 -3.95 -1.71
C LYS A 151 15.18 -3.87 -0.59
N GLN A 152 15.78 -5.00 -0.22
CA GLN A 152 16.79 -5.08 0.84
C GLN A 152 18.02 -4.23 0.51
N GLU A 153 18.47 -4.23 -0.75
CA GLU A 153 19.61 -3.46 -1.23
C GLU A 153 19.27 -1.99 -1.58
N GLY A 154 17.98 -1.59 -1.52
CA GLY A 154 17.54 -0.25 -1.88
C GLY A 154 17.70 0.08 -3.36
N ARG A 155 17.77 -0.94 -4.23
CA ARG A 155 17.90 -0.80 -5.69
C ARG A 155 16.53 -0.56 -6.32
N TYR A 156 15.92 0.57 -6.01
CA TYR A 156 14.52 0.84 -6.38
C TYR A 156 14.29 0.98 -7.89
N ASP A 157 15.26 1.49 -8.65
CA ASP A 157 15.16 1.57 -10.11
C ASP A 157 15.09 0.18 -10.76
N ASP A 158 15.97 -0.73 -10.32
CA ASP A 158 15.99 -2.12 -10.78
C ASP A 158 14.74 -2.87 -10.30
N LEU A 159 14.27 -2.55 -9.10
CA LEU A 159 13.03 -3.09 -8.55
C LEU A 159 11.81 -2.73 -9.43
N ILE A 160 11.71 -1.48 -9.88
CA ILE A 160 10.64 -1.04 -10.81
C ILE A 160 10.68 -1.89 -12.09
N VAL A 161 11.86 -2.09 -12.68
CA VAL A 161 12.02 -2.90 -13.91
C VAL A 161 11.62 -4.35 -13.68
N ASN A 162 12.06 -4.95 -12.55
CA ASN A 162 11.70 -6.32 -12.20
C ASN A 162 10.17 -6.49 -12.03
N LEU A 163 9.53 -5.57 -11.31
CA LEU A 163 8.09 -5.60 -11.05
C LEU A 163 7.27 -5.37 -12.32
N GLN A 164 7.73 -4.51 -13.23
CA GLN A 164 7.08 -4.32 -14.52
C GLN A 164 7.10 -5.61 -15.35
N LYS A 165 8.25 -6.28 -15.44
CA LYS A 165 8.37 -7.59 -16.12
C LYS A 165 7.48 -8.66 -15.47
N TRP A 166 7.41 -8.67 -14.13
CA TRP A 166 6.52 -9.60 -13.41
C TRP A 166 5.05 -9.33 -13.75
N LEU A 167 4.65 -8.08 -13.87
CA LEU A 167 3.28 -7.70 -14.25
C LEU A 167 2.97 -7.95 -15.74
N GLU A 168 3.95 -7.98 -16.62
CA GLU A 168 3.77 -8.47 -17.99
C GLU A 168 3.38 -9.94 -18.01
N LEU A 169 3.97 -10.75 -17.12
CA LEU A 169 3.63 -12.17 -16.94
C LEU A 169 2.28 -12.35 -16.20
N GLU A 170 2.10 -11.63 -15.10
CA GLU A 170 0.95 -11.74 -14.20
C GLU A 170 0.29 -10.36 -13.98
N PRO A 171 -0.49 -9.82 -14.94
CA PRO A 171 -1.03 -8.46 -14.85
C PRO A 171 -1.87 -8.18 -13.61
N ASN A 172 -2.50 -9.20 -13.06
CA ASN A 172 -3.38 -9.10 -11.89
C ASN A 172 -2.70 -9.51 -10.56
N ASN A 173 -1.37 -9.66 -10.52
CA ASN A 173 -0.67 -10.02 -9.30
C ASN A 173 -0.74 -8.88 -8.29
N PRO A 174 -1.47 -9.04 -7.16
CA PRO A 174 -1.73 -7.93 -6.22
C PRO A 174 -0.45 -7.49 -5.50
N ARG A 175 0.49 -8.42 -5.25
CA ARG A 175 1.76 -8.10 -4.62
C ARG A 175 2.62 -7.26 -5.54
N ALA A 176 2.81 -7.68 -6.79
CA ALA A 176 3.63 -6.96 -7.76
C ALA A 176 3.08 -5.54 -8.02
N GLN A 177 1.75 -5.37 -8.08
CA GLN A 177 1.12 -4.08 -8.26
C GLN A 177 1.33 -3.14 -7.07
N THR A 178 1.18 -3.65 -5.85
CA THR A 178 1.40 -2.87 -4.63
C THR A 178 2.86 -2.50 -4.48
N ASP A 179 3.74 -3.46 -4.69
CA ASP A 179 5.18 -3.27 -4.59
C ASP A 179 5.71 -2.28 -5.64
N LEU A 180 5.11 -2.25 -6.85
CA LEU A 180 5.51 -1.31 -7.90
C LEU A 180 5.17 0.14 -7.53
N ILE A 181 3.99 0.39 -6.95
CA ILE A 181 3.62 1.73 -6.47
C ILE A 181 4.62 2.18 -5.39
N ALA A 182 4.89 1.32 -4.40
CA ALA A 182 5.85 1.62 -3.35
C ALA A 182 7.27 1.84 -3.90
N ALA A 183 7.70 1.06 -4.90
CA ALA A 183 9.00 1.22 -5.54
C ALA A 183 9.15 2.57 -6.25
N TYR A 184 8.10 3.04 -6.94
CA TYR A 184 8.08 4.38 -7.52
C TYR A 184 8.28 5.47 -6.45
N GLU A 185 7.54 5.38 -5.34
CA GLU A 185 7.64 6.35 -4.25
C GLU A 185 9.03 6.34 -3.58
N MET A 186 9.58 5.14 -3.32
CA MET A 186 10.92 4.99 -2.74
C MET A 186 12.03 5.46 -3.68
N ALA A 187 11.83 5.34 -5.01
CA ALA A 187 12.73 5.90 -6.02
C ALA A 187 12.57 7.42 -6.20
N GLY A 188 11.63 8.07 -5.50
CA GLY A 188 11.29 9.48 -5.69
C GLY A 188 10.63 9.77 -7.04
N LYS A 189 10.00 8.78 -7.65
CA LYS A 189 9.28 8.87 -8.92
C LYS A 189 7.78 8.91 -8.70
N ASP A 190 7.06 9.55 -9.63
CA ASP A 190 5.59 9.62 -9.56
C ASP A 190 4.94 8.34 -10.11
N PRO A 191 4.13 7.60 -9.32
CA PRO A 191 3.43 6.41 -9.77
C PRO A 191 2.17 6.70 -10.59
N LEU A 192 1.74 7.95 -10.71
CA LEU A 192 0.45 8.33 -11.31
C LEU A 192 0.25 7.79 -12.74
N ALA A 193 1.30 7.83 -13.57
CA ALA A 193 1.21 7.34 -14.94
C ALA A 193 0.89 5.83 -14.99
N PHE A 194 1.54 5.04 -14.15
CA PHE A 194 1.27 3.61 -14.00
C PHE A 194 -0.13 3.36 -13.41
N MET A 195 -0.52 4.10 -12.36
CA MET A 195 -1.83 3.93 -11.72
C MET A 195 -2.96 4.28 -12.68
N ARG A 196 -2.78 5.34 -13.49
CA ARG A 196 -3.73 5.73 -14.54
C ARG A 196 -3.88 4.63 -15.57
N GLN A 197 -2.77 4.15 -16.14
CA GLN A 197 -2.80 3.10 -17.15
C GLN A 197 -3.48 1.84 -16.63
N ARG A 198 -3.13 1.40 -15.41
CA ARG A 198 -3.75 0.24 -14.75
C ARG A 198 -5.27 0.38 -14.61
N TRP A 199 -5.74 1.59 -14.24
CA TRP A 199 -7.17 1.87 -14.15
C TRP A 199 -7.86 1.89 -15.53
N GLU A 200 -7.24 2.53 -16.53
CA GLU A 200 -7.75 2.60 -17.89
C GLU A 200 -7.85 1.23 -18.56
N ASP A 201 -6.90 0.34 -18.30
CA ASP A 201 -6.88 -1.04 -18.83
C ASP A 201 -7.96 -1.94 -18.20
N ASN A 202 -8.30 -1.70 -16.93
CA ASN A 202 -9.34 -2.46 -16.24
C ASN A 202 -10.25 -1.58 -15.38
N PRO A 203 -11.13 -0.78 -15.98
CA PRO A 203 -11.97 0.17 -15.27
C PRO A 203 -13.12 -0.48 -14.47
N SER A 204 -13.28 -1.79 -14.56
CA SER A 204 -14.20 -2.56 -13.70
C SER A 204 -13.63 -2.85 -12.29
N ASN A 205 -12.32 -2.72 -12.12
CA ASN A 205 -11.68 -2.86 -10.82
C ASN A 205 -11.79 -1.55 -10.03
N ALA A 206 -12.85 -1.44 -9.22
CA ALA A 206 -13.13 -0.24 -8.42
C ALA A 206 -11.95 0.17 -7.53
N GLN A 207 -11.21 -0.81 -6.96
CA GLN A 207 -10.10 -0.52 -6.06
C GLN A 207 -8.96 0.23 -6.76
N TRP A 208 -8.63 -0.13 -8.00
CA TRP A 208 -7.57 0.56 -8.75
C TRP A 208 -7.93 2.02 -9.04
N GLY A 209 -9.21 2.28 -9.37
CA GLY A 209 -9.69 3.64 -9.54
C GLY A 209 -9.66 4.45 -8.24
N ILE A 210 -10.02 3.84 -7.11
CA ILE A 210 -9.97 4.48 -5.79
C ILE A 210 -8.51 4.79 -5.40
N ASP A 211 -7.57 3.86 -5.63
CA ASP A 211 -6.16 4.06 -5.31
C ASP A 211 -5.56 5.19 -6.17
N TYR A 212 -5.89 5.20 -7.47
CA TYR A 212 -5.47 6.27 -8.37
C TYR A 212 -6.05 7.64 -7.95
N ALA A 213 -7.34 7.69 -7.64
CA ALA A 213 -7.97 8.92 -7.16
C ALA A 213 -7.37 9.40 -5.84
N ARG A 214 -7.03 8.49 -4.92
CA ARG A 214 -6.36 8.85 -3.66
C ARG A 214 -5.02 9.53 -3.91
N LYS A 215 -4.22 8.99 -4.83
CA LYS A 215 -2.93 9.60 -5.19
C LYS A 215 -3.10 10.96 -5.85
N LEU A 216 -4.15 11.14 -6.65
CA LEU A 216 -4.50 12.46 -7.21
C LEU A 216 -4.89 13.47 -6.11
N VAL A 217 -5.66 13.04 -5.10
CA VAL A 217 -6.00 13.89 -3.94
C VAL A 217 -4.75 14.28 -3.14
N GLU A 218 -3.83 13.33 -2.90
CA GLU A 218 -2.54 13.61 -2.25
C GLU A 218 -1.73 14.67 -3.01
N ASN A 219 -1.82 14.67 -4.34
CA ASN A 219 -1.18 15.65 -5.21
C ASN A 219 -2.05 16.91 -5.45
N LEU A 220 -3.17 17.06 -4.73
CA LEU A 220 -4.13 18.17 -4.82
C LEU A 220 -4.80 18.32 -6.20
N ASP A 221 -4.79 17.28 -7.06
CA ASP A 221 -5.53 17.25 -8.31
C ASP A 221 -6.96 16.73 -8.09
N TYR A 222 -7.75 17.54 -7.37
CA TYR A 222 -9.15 17.21 -7.05
C TYR A 222 -10.01 17.04 -8.30
N ALA A 223 -9.79 17.85 -9.32
CA ALA A 223 -10.59 17.81 -10.56
C ALA A 223 -10.45 16.45 -11.30
N MET A 224 -9.25 15.88 -11.35
CA MET A 224 -9.04 14.56 -11.92
C MET A 224 -9.53 13.47 -10.97
N ALA A 225 -9.30 13.59 -9.66
CA ALA A 225 -9.77 12.65 -8.65
C ALA A 225 -11.29 12.46 -8.73
N TYR A 226 -12.06 13.54 -8.84
CA TYR A 226 -13.52 13.47 -8.98
C TYR A 226 -13.94 12.72 -10.24
N ARG A 227 -13.34 13.01 -11.39
CA ARG A 227 -13.65 12.29 -12.64
C ARG A 227 -13.40 10.79 -12.53
N VAL A 228 -12.31 10.40 -11.89
CA VAL A 228 -11.98 8.98 -11.66
C VAL A 228 -12.99 8.34 -10.71
N LEU A 229 -13.30 8.99 -9.58
CA LEU A 229 -14.26 8.48 -8.58
C LEU A 229 -15.67 8.37 -9.15
N GLU A 230 -16.13 9.37 -9.89
CA GLU A 230 -17.42 9.33 -10.59
C GLU A 230 -17.46 8.17 -11.62
N GLY A 231 -16.36 7.95 -12.33
CA GLY A 231 -16.19 6.80 -13.22
C GLY A 231 -16.25 5.45 -12.50
N VAL A 232 -15.68 5.35 -11.29
CA VAL A 232 -15.79 4.17 -10.41
C VAL A 232 -17.24 3.97 -9.97
N ILE A 233 -17.88 5.02 -9.45
CA ILE A 233 -19.26 5.00 -8.94
C ILE A 233 -20.25 4.61 -10.04
N GLN A 234 -20.07 5.13 -11.25
CA GLN A 234 -20.93 4.81 -12.38
C GLN A 234 -20.91 3.31 -12.73
N ARG A 235 -19.74 2.66 -12.63
CA ARG A 235 -19.55 1.25 -12.94
C ARG A 235 -19.86 0.33 -11.75
N THR A 236 -19.57 0.81 -10.56
CA THR A 236 -19.73 0.07 -9.30
C THR A 236 -20.44 0.94 -8.26
N PRO A 237 -21.78 1.10 -8.38
CA PRO A 237 -22.54 1.98 -7.49
C PRO A 237 -22.52 1.60 -6.00
N THR A 238 -22.00 0.42 -5.68
CA THR A 238 -21.82 -0.08 -4.31
C THR A 238 -20.41 0.10 -3.76
N ALA A 239 -19.51 0.77 -4.49
CA ALA A 239 -18.14 1.01 -4.08
C ALA A 239 -18.07 2.07 -2.95
N ARG A 240 -18.28 1.64 -1.70
CA ARG A 240 -18.27 2.52 -0.52
C ARG A 240 -17.02 3.40 -0.44
N GLY A 241 -15.83 2.82 -0.67
CA GLY A 241 -14.57 3.54 -0.62
C GLY A 241 -14.46 4.70 -1.62
N ALA A 242 -15.18 4.62 -2.75
CA ALA A 242 -15.22 5.73 -3.71
C ALA A 242 -16.04 6.91 -3.19
N TYR A 243 -17.18 6.65 -2.56
CA TYR A 243 -17.99 7.71 -1.93
C TYR A 243 -17.28 8.33 -0.72
N GLU A 244 -16.64 7.50 0.11
CA GLU A 244 -15.85 7.99 1.26
C GLU A 244 -14.71 8.90 0.81
N LEU A 245 -13.96 8.49 -0.19
CA LEU A 245 -12.86 9.30 -0.72
C LEU A 245 -13.37 10.58 -1.39
N LEU A 246 -14.48 10.48 -2.15
CA LEU A 246 -15.10 11.64 -2.81
C LEU A 246 -15.57 12.68 -1.78
N ALA A 247 -16.23 12.22 -0.71
CA ALA A 247 -16.70 13.11 0.35
C ALA A 247 -15.55 13.80 1.08
N ASN A 248 -14.51 13.03 1.45
CA ASN A 248 -13.34 13.57 2.15
C ASN A 248 -12.60 14.60 1.27
N ALA A 249 -12.33 14.25 0.01
CA ALA A 249 -11.66 15.14 -0.94
C ALA A 249 -12.47 16.44 -1.15
N ALA A 250 -13.78 16.34 -1.25
CA ALA A 250 -14.67 17.50 -1.39
C ALA A 250 -14.67 18.39 -0.13
N LEU A 251 -14.63 17.79 1.08
CA LEU A 251 -14.50 18.55 2.33
C LEU A 251 -13.15 19.24 2.47
N ASP A 252 -12.08 18.63 1.97
CA ASP A 252 -10.73 19.19 1.98
C ASP A 252 -10.60 20.36 0.99
N GLU A 253 -11.23 20.25 -0.18
CA GLU A 253 -11.29 21.36 -1.16
C GLU A 253 -12.27 22.46 -0.74
N GLY A 254 -13.24 22.16 0.14
CA GLY A 254 -14.28 23.09 0.58
C GLY A 254 -15.59 23.00 -0.21
N ASP A 255 -15.73 22.01 -1.11
CA ASP A 255 -16.96 21.71 -1.84
C ASP A 255 -17.94 20.91 -0.96
N VAL A 256 -18.57 21.62 -0.02
CA VAL A 256 -19.47 21.00 0.98
C VAL A 256 -20.69 20.33 0.31
N ASP A 257 -21.21 20.88 -0.77
CA ASP A 257 -22.38 20.32 -1.46
C ASP A 257 -22.06 18.98 -2.12
N ARG A 258 -20.91 18.86 -2.74
CA ARG A 258 -20.42 17.57 -3.29
C ARG A 258 -20.20 16.55 -2.18
N ALA A 259 -19.62 16.96 -1.07
CA ALA A 259 -19.41 16.08 0.08
C ALA A 259 -20.73 15.55 0.63
N ILE A 260 -21.73 16.41 0.82
CA ILE A 260 -23.09 16.02 1.25
C ILE A 260 -23.67 14.97 0.29
N SER A 261 -23.64 15.26 -1.02
CA SER A 261 -24.16 14.34 -2.02
C SER A 261 -23.51 12.96 -1.97
N ALA A 262 -22.20 12.90 -1.78
CA ALA A 262 -21.46 11.65 -1.66
C ALA A 262 -21.80 10.90 -0.36
N LEU A 263 -21.88 11.61 0.77
CA LEU A 263 -22.23 11.05 2.08
C LEU A 263 -23.68 10.52 2.11
N GLU A 264 -24.62 11.22 1.48
CA GLU A 264 -26.02 10.75 1.38
C GLU A 264 -26.07 9.41 0.63
N ARG A 265 -25.37 9.28 -0.49
CA ARG A 265 -25.26 8.02 -1.22
C ARG A 265 -24.57 6.94 -0.41
N LEU A 266 -23.52 7.29 0.33
CA LEU A 266 -22.85 6.36 1.23
C LEU A 266 -23.78 5.85 2.34
N PHE A 267 -24.62 6.73 2.92
CA PHE A 267 -25.61 6.37 3.92
C PHE A 267 -26.74 5.51 3.35
N GLU A 268 -27.17 5.74 2.11
CA GLU A 268 -28.12 4.87 1.42
C GLU A 268 -27.64 3.42 1.29
N LEU A 269 -26.32 3.21 1.13
CA LEU A 269 -25.72 1.87 1.08
C LEU A 269 -25.72 1.16 2.44
N ASN A 270 -25.70 1.91 3.54
CA ASN A 270 -25.83 1.38 4.90
C ASN A 270 -26.50 2.39 5.83
N ARG A 271 -27.80 2.29 5.96
CA ARG A 271 -28.63 3.21 6.76
C ARG A 271 -28.47 3.08 8.28
N THR A 272 -27.60 2.17 8.74
CA THR A 272 -27.25 2.01 10.15
C THR A 272 -25.83 2.48 10.45
N ASP A 273 -25.19 3.17 9.50
CA ASP A 273 -23.83 3.70 9.66
C ASP A 273 -23.85 5.02 10.45
N GLU A 274 -23.64 4.91 11.76
CA GLU A 274 -23.53 6.05 12.66
C GLU A 274 -22.51 7.08 12.19
N LYS A 275 -21.32 6.60 11.73
CA LYS A 275 -20.23 7.46 11.29
C LYS A 275 -20.65 8.35 10.13
N THR A 276 -21.24 7.77 9.08
CA THR A 276 -21.70 8.53 7.91
C THR A 276 -22.78 9.53 8.28
N ALA A 277 -23.72 9.18 9.16
CA ALA A 277 -24.74 10.12 9.64
C ALA A 277 -24.14 11.30 10.42
N LEU A 278 -23.12 11.05 11.24
CA LEU A 278 -22.38 12.10 11.94
C LEU A 278 -21.60 13.01 10.99
N GLU A 279 -20.99 12.46 9.95
CA GLU A 279 -20.29 13.24 8.91
C GLU A 279 -21.26 14.10 8.12
N LEU A 280 -22.47 13.61 7.81
CA LEU A 280 -23.54 14.41 7.21
C LEU A 280 -23.97 15.58 8.11
N SER A 281 -24.20 15.31 9.39
CA SER A 281 -24.53 16.38 10.35
C SER A 281 -23.46 17.46 10.38
N ARG A 282 -22.17 17.08 10.41
CA ARG A 282 -21.04 18.02 10.39
C ARG A 282 -20.94 18.78 9.07
N ALA A 283 -21.22 18.12 7.94
CA ALA A 283 -21.22 18.78 6.63
C ALA A 283 -22.34 19.83 6.54
N TYR A 284 -23.54 19.53 7.00
CA TYR A 284 -24.64 20.50 7.08
C TYR A 284 -24.36 21.62 8.10
N LEU A 285 -23.64 21.33 9.19
CA LEU A 285 -23.15 22.40 10.10
C LEU A 285 -22.19 23.37 9.41
N ARG A 286 -21.26 22.86 8.56
CA ARG A 286 -20.38 23.74 7.76
C ARG A 286 -21.14 24.61 6.77
N LYS A 287 -22.32 24.15 6.33
CA LYS A 287 -23.22 24.89 5.45
C LYS A 287 -24.15 25.83 6.22
N GLU A 288 -24.11 25.84 7.55
CA GLU A 288 -25.03 26.56 8.45
C GLU A 288 -26.49 26.15 8.27
N ASP A 289 -26.75 24.97 7.70
CA ASP A 289 -28.09 24.39 7.60
C ASP A 289 -28.39 23.58 8.87
N TYR A 290 -28.71 24.32 9.95
CA TYR A 290 -28.94 23.73 11.27
C TYR A 290 -30.11 22.74 11.31
N PRO A 291 -31.24 22.98 10.59
CA PRO A 291 -32.32 21.98 10.53
C PRO A 291 -31.88 20.63 9.99
N GLN A 292 -31.13 20.61 8.88
CA GLN A 292 -30.63 19.37 8.31
C GLN A 292 -29.53 18.75 9.18
N ALA A 293 -28.65 19.58 9.74
CA ALA A 293 -27.61 19.12 10.67
C ALA A 293 -28.25 18.40 11.88
N LEU A 294 -29.36 18.96 12.45
CA LEU A 294 -30.07 18.33 13.54
C LEU A 294 -30.69 16.99 13.13
N ALA A 295 -31.36 16.95 12.00
CA ALA A 295 -32.02 15.72 11.51
C ALA A 295 -30.98 14.57 11.36
N TRP A 296 -29.80 14.85 10.85
CA TRP A 296 -28.73 13.88 10.72
C TRP A 296 -28.08 13.50 12.06
N ALA A 297 -27.93 14.44 13.00
CA ALA A 297 -27.47 14.13 14.36
C ALA A 297 -28.46 13.22 15.11
N GLU A 298 -29.76 13.45 14.95
CA GLU A 298 -30.81 12.59 15.51
C GLU A 298 -30.85 11.21 14.83
N THR A 299 -30.63 11.17 13.51
CA THR A 299 -30.46 9.91 12.77
C THR A 299 -29.27 9.10 13.32
N ALA A 300 -28.12 9.75 13.49
CA ALA A 300 -26.94 9.13 14.09
C ALA A 300 -27.24 8.59 15.49
N LEU A 301 -27.94 9.38 16.32
CA LEU A 301 -28.32 8.97 17.67
C LEU A 301 -29.27 7.76 17.68
N GLY A 302 -30.16 7.66 16.67
CA GLY A 302 -31.11 6.55 16.51
C GLY A 302 -30.45 5.22 16.15
N VAL A 303 -29.28 5.25 15.49
CA VAL A 303 -28.54 4.05 15.07
C VAL A 303 -27.33 3.76 15.94
N ALA A 304 -26.96 4.68 16.83
CA ALA A 304 -25.75 4.60 17.66
C ALA A 304 -25.85 3.50 18.71
N THR A 305 -24.80 2.75 18.90
CA THR A 305 -24.67 1.77 19.98
C THR A 305 -24.51 2.42 21.36
N ASN A 306 -23.68 3.46 21.46
CA ASN A 306 -23.43 4.21 22.70
C ASN A 306 -24.07 5.61 22.67
N GLY A 307 -24.00 6.27 21.53
CA GLY A 307 -24.58 7.60 21.29
C GLY A 307 -23.85 8.76 21.96
N GLY A 308 -22.69 8.56 22.57
CA GLY A 308 -21.93 9.63 23.20
C GLY A 308 -21.42 10.67 22.20
N GLU A 309 -20.91 10.24 21.06
CA GLU A 309 -20.50 11.13 19.99
C GLU A 309 -21.68 11.80 19.28
N ALA A 310 -22.76 11.06 19.08
CA ALA A 310 -23.97 11.59 18.46
C ALA A 310 -24.63 12.69 19.31
N LEU A 311 -24.66 12.53 20.64
CA LEU A 311 -25.07 13.58 21.56
C LEU A 311 -24.15 14.79 21.49
N TYR A 312 -22.85 14.60 21.40
CA TYR A 312 -21.90 15.69 21.23
C TYR A 312 -22.16 16.47 19.93
N VAL A 313 -22.35 15.78 18.81
CA VAL A 313 -22.61 16.44 17.51
C VAL A 313 -23.96 17.17 17.55
N ARG A 314 -25.01 16.60 18.15
CA ARG A 314 -26.28 17.28 18.32
C ARG A 314 -26.15 18.54 19.20
N ALA A 315 -25.35 18.49 20.24
CA ALA A 315 -25.03 19.63 21.07
C ALA A 315 -24.30 20.74 20.27
N GLU A 316 -23.36 20.36 19.39
CA GLU A 316 -22.70 21.31 18.48
C GLU A 316 -23.72 21.98 17.54
N VAL A 317 -24.75 21.27 17.05
CA VAL A 317 -25.82 21.90 16.23
C VAL A 317 -26.56 22.96 17.02
N TYR A 318 -27.01 22.67 18.23
CA TYR A 318 -27.68 23.65 19.07
C TYR A 318 -26.76 24.81 19.45
N TYR A 319 -25.51 24.52 19.80
CA TYR A 319 -24.54 25.55 20.14
C TYR A 319 -24.31 26.52 19.00
N ASN A 320 -23.98 26.00 17.79
CA ASN A 320 -23.68 26.84 16.64
C ASN A 320 -24.91 27.66 16.18
N ALA A 321 -26.10 27.06 16.22
CA ALA A 321 -27.34 27.75 15.89
C ALA A 321 -27.61 28.92 16.85
N ALA A 322 -27.38 28.74 18.16
CA ALA A 322 -27.56 29.78 19.14
C ALA A 322 -26.49 30.89 19.04
N ASP A 323 -25.25 30.51 18.82
CA ASP A 323 -24.11 31.41 18.66
C ASP A 323 -24.26 32.30 17.42
N ASP A 324 -24.67 31.69 16.29
CA ASP A 324 -24.95 32.41 15.04
C ASP A 324 -26.16 33.37 15.18
N CYS A 325 -27.27 32.94 15.79
CA CYS A 325 -28.40 33.81 16.04
C CYS A 325 -28.06 34.98 16.97
N MET A 326 -27.33 34.71 18.05
CA MET A 326 -26.83 35.73 18.99
C MET A 326 -25.93 36.72 18.27
N SER A 327 -25.02 36.26 17.42
CA SER A 327 -24.06 37.10 16.69
C SER A 327 -24.74 38.10 15.73
N ARG A 328 -25.91 37.75 15.20
CA ARG A 328 -26.74 38.61 14.32
C ARG A 328 -27.60 39.58 15.08
N SER A 329 -27.72 39.46 16.40
CA SER A 329 -28.49 40.41 17.21
C SER A 329 -27.72 41.72 17.41
N GLU A 330 -28.46 42.87 17.51
CA GLU A 330 -27.85 44.19 17.73
C GLU A 330 -27.04 44.25 19.04
N SER A 331 -27.43 43.49 20.05
CA SER A 331 -26.77 43.51 21.36
C SER A 331 -25.52 42.62 21.42
N GLY A 332 -25.39 41.64 20.55
CA GLY A 332 -24.33 40.61 20.63
C GLY A 332 -24.38 39.78 21.92
N ALA A 333 -25.44 39.92 22.73
CA ALA A 333 -25.64 39.22 24.00
C ALA A 333 -26.80 38.23 23.89
N PRO A 334 -26.73 37.04 24.55
CA PRO A 334 -27.76 36.03 24.46
C PRO A 334 -29.07 36.48 25.12
N ASN A 335 -30.16 36.49 24.38
CA ASN A 335 -31.50 36.64 24.92
C ASN A 335 -32.01 35.34 25.56
N PHE A 336 -33.23 35.34 26.12
CA PHE A 336 -33.75 34.15 26.79
C PHE A 336 -33.93 32.95 25.83
N GLN A 337 -34.30 33.20 24.56
CA GLN A 337 -34.48 32.12 23.57
C GLN A 337 -33.15 31.47 23.21
N ASP A 338 -32.08 32.26 23.03
CA ASP A 338 -30.71 31.80 22.81
C ASP A 338 -30.24 30.93 23.99
N LYS A 339 -30.49 31.40 25.22
CA LYS A 339 -30.17 30.69 26.47
C LYS A 339 -30.91 29.36 26.57
N LEU A 340 -32.16 29.22 26.10
CA LEU A 340 -32.85 27.94 26.02
C LEU A 340 -32.18 26.96 25.08
N VAL A 341 -31.68 27.43 23.94
CA VAL A 341 -30.96 26.55 22.98
C VAL A 341 -29.58 26.17 23.51
N PHE A 342 -28.87 27.10 24.16
CA PHE A 342 -27.64 26.77 24.88
C PHE A 342 -27.87 25.75 26.02
N GLN A 343 -29.03 25.81 26.70
CA GLN A 343 -29.41 24.81 27.70
C GLN A 343 -29.57 23.41 27.07
N MET A 344 -30.15 23.30 25.87
CA MET A 344 -30.26 22.04 25.14
C MET A 344 -28.88 21.49 24.77
N ALA A 345 -27.97 22.36 24.30
CA ALA A 345 -26.59 21.98 24.02
C ALA A 345 -25.87 21.49 25.29
N TYR A 346 -26.04 22.21 26.41
CA TYR A 346 -25.46 21.81 27.71
C TYR A 346 -25.91 20.43 28.14
N GLU A 347 -27.23 20.16 28.07
CA GLU A 347 -27.81 18.87 28.45
C GLU A 347 -27.22 17.72 27.61
N ASP A 348 -27.08 17.92 26.31
CA ASP A 348 -26.51 16.94 25.41
C ASP A 348 -25.00 16.74 25.61
N TYR A 349 -24.22 17.82 25.83
CA TYR A 349 -22.80 17.69 26.19
C TYR A 349 -22.62 16.93 27.51
N LYS A 350 -23.45 17.22 28.51
CA LYS A 350 -23.41 16.52 29.78
C LYS A 350 -23.73 15.04 29.62
N ALA A 351 -24.78 14.72 28.89
CA ALA A 351 -25.14 13.34 28.57
C ALA A 351 -24.07 12.62 27.77
N ALA A 352 -23.40 13.32 26.85
CA ALA A 352 -22.23 12.78 26.11
C ALA A 352 -21.08 12.40 27.05
N VAL A 353 -20.78 13.23 28.03
CA VAL A 353 -19.76 12.95 29.06
C VAL A 353 -20.14 11.72 29.89
N GLU A 354 -21.40 11.61 30.31
CA GLU A 354 -21.92 10.46 31.07
C GLU A 354 -21.81 9.15 30.26
N LYS A 355 -21.95 9.22 28.93
CA LYS A 355 -21.71 8.11 27.99
C LYS A 355 -20.22 7.89 27.63
N GLY A 356 -19.29 8.59 28.30
CA GLY A 356 -17.86 8.40 28.14
C GLY A 356 -17.20 9.30 27.07
N TYR A 357 -17.92 10.16 26.38
CA TYR A 357 -17.35 11.11 25.41
C TYR A 357 -16.76 12.34 26.10
N ARG A 358 -15.57 12.18 26.69
CA ARG A 358 -14.92 13.14 27.58
C ARG A 358 -14.64 14.52 26.95
N ARG A 359 -14.54 14.58 25.60
CA ARG A 359 -14.31 15.85 24.86
C ARG A 359 -15.42 16.88 25.08
N ALA A 360 -16.63 16.43 25.42
CA ALA A 360 -17.77 17.29 25.67
C ALA A 360 -17.65 18.09 26.98
N ARG A 361 -16.80 17.67 27.94
CA ARG A 361 -16.75 18.26 29.31
C ARG A 361 -16.45 19.78 29.29
N THR A 362 -15.41 20.19 28.60
CA THR A 362 -15.02 21.61 28.56
C THR A 362 -16.14 22.49 28.00
N ARG A 363 -16.88 21.99 26.98
CA ARG A 363 -18.03 22.70 26.40
C ARG A 363 -19.18 22.78 27.39
N ALA A 364 -19.52 21.67 28.07
CA ALA A 364 -20.55 21.66 29.10
C ALA A 364 -20.23 22.64 30.23
N ASP A 365 -19.01 22.60 30.79
CA ASP A 365 -18.58 23.50 31.88
C ASP A 365 -18.64 24.99 31.47
N PHE A 366 -18.29 25.27 30.21
CA PHE A 366 -18.38 26.65 29.68
C PHE A 366 -19.83 27.14 29.59
N LEU A 367 -20.73 26.33 29.02
CA LEU A 367 -22.14 26.67 28.90
C LEU A 367 -22.80 26.88 30.26
N GLU A 368 -22.53 25.99 31.21
CA GLU A 368 -23.09 26.05 32.57
C GLU A 368 -22.76 27.37 33.26
N LYS A 369 -21.55 27.87 33.06
CA LYS A 369 -21.09 29.09 33.74
C LYS A 369 -21.52 30.37 33.06
N ASN A 370 -21.74 30.37 31.73
CA ASN A 370 -21.78 31.62 30.97
C ASN A 370 -23.08 31.80 30.15
N LEU A 371 -23.70 30.75 29.63
CA LEU A 371 -24.68 30.89 28.55
C LEU A 371 -26.04 30.25 28.83
N ILE A 372 -26.19 29.33 29.81
CA ILE A 372 -27.50 28.80 30.15
C ILE A 372 -28.35 29.76 30.97
N PRO A 373 -29.70 29.59 31.03
CA PRO A 373 -30.55 30.46 31.81
C PRO A 373 -30.22 30.47 33.31
N THR A 374 -30.05 31.62 33.90
CA THR A 374 -29.80 31.83 35.33
C THR A 374 -31.14 31.75 36.10
N LYS A 375 -31.09 31.70 37.45
CA LYS A 375 -32.27 31.84 38.31
C LYS A 375 -33.06 33.13 38.02
N GLY A 376 -32.32 34.23 37.71
CA GLY A 376 -32.92 35.54 37.38
C GLY A 376 -33.65 35.45 36.03
N ASP A 377 -33.08 34.81 35.01
CA ASP A 377 -33.72 34.64 33.72
C ASP A 377 -35.03 33.85 33.84
N TRP A 378 -35.06 32.78 34.66
CA TRP A 378 -36.26 32.01 34.94
C TRP A 378 -37.31 32.77 35.73
N PHE A 379 -36.87 33.62 36.66
CA PHE A 379 -37.79 34.41 37.47
C PHE A 379 -38.60 35.42 36.62
N LEU A 380 -38.02 35.94 35.58
CA LEU A 380 -38.67 36.89 34.65
C LEU A 380 -39.70 36.21 33.72
N GLN A 381 -39.78 34.91 33.70
CA GLN A 381 -40.78 34.15 32.89
C GLN A 381 -42.09 33.95 33.69
N GLN A 382 -43.21 33.72 32.95
CA GLN A 382 -44.50 33.43 33.56
C GLN A 382 -44.42 32.24 34.51
N ALA A 383 -44.98 32.38 35.69
CA ALA A 383 -44.81 31.43 36.80
C ALA A 383 -45.47 30.07 36.56
N ASP A 384 -46.53 30.06 35.80
CA ASP A 384 -47.36 28.87 35.45
C ASP A 384 -46.72 28.01 34.31
N ILE A 385 -45.82 28.60 33.52
CA ILE A 385 -45.15 27.86 32.44
C ILE A 385 -44.00 27.05 33.02
N ARG A 386 -44.05 25.73 32.85
CA ARG A 386 -43.02 24.76 33.27
C ARG A 386 -42.15 24.24 32.15
N VAL A 387 -42.61 24.35 30.91
CA VAL A 387 -41.96 23.79 29.72
C VAL A 387 -41.88 24.92 28.68
N PHE A 388 -40.64 25.16 28.19
CA PHE A 388 -40.36 26.20 27.22
C PHE A 388 -39.86 25.61 25.92
N LYS A 389 -40.48 26.02 24.80
CA LYS A 389 -39.99 25.80 23.46
C LYS A 389 -39.28 27.07 22.96
N PRO A 390 -38.05 27.02 22.39
CA PRO A 390 -37.46 28.19 21.77
C PRO A 390 -38.35 28.77 20.70
N GLN A 391 -38.41 30.09 20.62
CA GLN A 391 -39.25 30.83 19.69
C GLN A 391 -38.43 31.81 18.87
N GLY A 392 -38.98 32.32 17.78
CA GLY A 392 -38.34 33.26 16.86
C GLY A 392 -37.88 32.56 15.57
N GLU A 393 -37.53 33.35 14.59
CA GLU A 393 -37.17 32.88 13.24
C GLU A 393 -35.96 31.94 13.28
N CYS A 394 -34.96 32.19 14.11
CA CYS A 394 -33.78 31.37 14.27
C CYS A 394 -34.07 29.94 14.75
N TYR A 395 -35.18 29.73 15.50
CA TYR A 395 -35.42 28.49 16.25
C TYR A 395 -36.74 27.81 15.92
N SER A 396 -37.49 28.28 14.92
CA SER A 396 -38.81 27.75 14.53
C SER A 396 -38.74 26.25 14.21
N TRP A 397 -37.62 25.76 13.72
CA TRP A 397 -37.34 24.37 13.37
C TRP A 397 -37.07 23.45 14.58
N ILE A 398 -36.74 24.00 15.78
CA ILE A 398 -36.49 23.21 16.99
C ILE A 398 -37.82 22.77 17.60
N THR A 399 -38.01 21.47 17.74
CA THR A 399 -39.20 20.87 18.37
C THR A 399 -38.98 20.51 19.83
N ARG A 400 -37.73 20.33 20.25
CA ARG A 400 -37.35 20.01 21.63
C ARG A 400 -37.71 21.15 22.59
N THR A 401 -37.97 20.79 23.82
CA THR A 401 -38.34 21.73 24.89
C THR A 401 -37.39 21.63 26.07
N VAL A 402 -37.28 22.72 26.85
CA VAL A 402 -36.54 22.80 28.11
C VAL A 402 -37.49 22.92 29.28
N ARG A 403 -37.23 22.16 30.33
CA ARG A 403 -38.00 22.30 31.58
C ARG A 403 -37.37 23.34 32.50
N ARG A 404 -38.21 24.15 33.15
CA ARG A 404 -37.76 25.03 34.25
C ARG A 404 -37.25 24.14 35.38
N PRO A 405 -36.02 24.35 35.94
CA PRO A 405 -35.46 23.61 37.02
C PRO A 405 -36.20 23.73 38.36
#